data_ea37598ba75ac1eb549c1cba48efa54a
#
_entry.id   ea37598ba75ac1eb549c1cba48efa54a
#
_cell.length_a   1.000
_cell.length_b   1.000
_cell.length_c   1.000
_cell.angle_alpha   90.00
_cell.angle_beta   90.00
_cell.angle_gamma   90.00
#
_symmetry.space_group_name_H-M   'P 1'
#
loop_
_entity.id
_entity.type
_entity.pdbx_description
1 polymer ?
#
loop_
_entity_poly.entity_id
_entity_poly.type
_entity_poly.pdbx_seq_one_letter_code
_entity_poly.pdbx_strand_id
1 'polypeptide(L)'
;MAEYNRSITGALKNAFDQNYKAWRAKPMGTIGYGGVGAARAVEHLRLIGIESQMVLVRGGVHIGGSDFFRVSAYNPNSEPMEAIEEVLAGSLKEMLDQVSWYARVLKEAREAEVERQAA
;
A
#
# COMPACT_ATOMS: atom_id res chain seq x y z
N MET A 1 0.45 4.42 -5.07
CA MET A 1 -0.81 5.20 -5.26
C MET A 1 -0.54 6.68 -5.22
N ALA A 2 -1.26 7.48 -6.01
CA ALA A 2 -1.23 8.94 -5.94
C ALA A 2 -2.16 9.46 -4.82
N GLU A 3 -1.89 10.69 -4.34
CA GLU A 3 -2.80 11.43 -3.48
C GLU A 3 -3.53 12.50 -4.32
N TYR A 4 -4.87 12.46 -4.31
CA TYR A 4 -5.71 13.48 -4.93
C TYR A 4 -6.65 14.09 -3.88
N ASN A 5 -6.64 15.43 -3.80
CA ASN A 5 -7.49 16.16 -2.85
C ASN A 5 -7.39 15.61 -1.41
N ARG A 6 -6.17 15.33 -0.96
CA ARG A 6 -5.84 14.82 0.39
C ARG A 6 -6.35 13.40 0.69
N SER A 7 -6.72 12.62 -0.32
CA SER A 7 -7.24 11.25 -0.17
C SER A 7 -6.73 10.32 -1.29
N ILE A 8 -7.20 9.09 -1.28
CA ILE A 8 -6.99 8.14 -2.37
C ILE A 8 -7.76 8.57 -3.61
N THR A 9 -7.34 8.08 -4.78
CA THR A 9 -8.07 8.33 -6.03
C THR A 9 -9.42 7.62 -6.04
N GLY A 10 -10.41 8.19 -6.73
CA GLY A 10 -11.72 7.55 -6.89
C GLY A 10 -11.65 6.17 -7.54
N ALA A 11 -10.72 5.98 -8.49
CA ALA A 11 -10.48 4.67 -9.12
C ALA A 11 -10.02 3.62 -8.12
N LEU A 12 -9.08 3.97 -7.21
CA LEU A 12 -8.61 3.06 -6.17
C LEU A 12 -9.72 2.75 -5.17
N LYS A 13 -10.50 3.77 -4.74
CA LYS A 13 -11.65 3.57 -3.86
C LYS A 13 -12.68 2.63 -4.46
N ASN A 14 -13.02 2.83 -5.74
CA ASN A 14 -13.94 1.94 -6.46
C ASN A 14 -13.44 0.49 -6.49
N ALA A 15 -12.15 0.26 -6.72
CA ALA A 15 -11.56 -1.08 -6.70
C ALA A 15 -11.72 -1.76 -5.34
N PHE A 16 -11.56 -1.03 -4.24
CA PHE A 16 -11.80 -1.55 -2.89
C PHE A 16 -13.27 -1.90 -2.68
N ASP A 17 -14.18 -1.03 -3.08
CA ASP A 17 -15.62 -1.23 -2.86
C ASP A 17 -16.18 -2.40 -3.68
N GLN A 18 -15.72 -2.59 -4.92
CA GLN A 18 -16.15 -3.67 -5.78
C GLN A 18 -15.71 -5.06 -5.30
N ASN A 19 -14.62 -5.14 -4.56
CA ASN A 19 -14.01 -6.41 -4.16
C ASN A 19 -13.98 -6.62 -2.64
N TYR A 20 -14.92 -6.04 -1.91
CA TYR A 20 -14.94 -6.01 -0.45
C TYR A 20 -14.59 -7.35 0.21
N LYS A 21 -15.22 -8.46 -0.20
CA LYS A 21 -15.00 -9.78 0.38
C LYS A 21 -13.59 -10.35 0.09
N ALA A 22 -12.98 -9.95 -1.02
CA ALA A 22 -11.66 -10.45 -1.42
C ALA A 22 -10.53 -9.92 -0.55
N TRP A 23 -10.73 -8.80 0.14
CA TRP A 23 -9.72 -8.16 0.98
C TRP A 23 -9.61 -8.77 2.39
N ARG A 24 -10.66 -9.42 2.87
CA ARG A 24 -10.74 -9.95 4.24
C ARG A 24 -9.52 -10.81 4.58
N ALA A 25 -8.92 -10.51 5.73
CA ALA A 25 -7.75 -11.20 6.27
C ALA A 25 -6.56 -11.24 5.29
N LYS A 26 -6.38 -10.19 4.48
CA LYS A 26 -5.20 -10.00 3.63
C LYS A 26 -4.30 -8.93 4.25
N PRO A 27 -2.98 -9.06 4.20
CA PRO A 27 -2.09 -7.97 4.57
C PRO A 27 -2.04 -6.93 3.47
N MET A 28 -1.83 -5.67 3.84
CA MET A 28 -1.66 -4.56 2.91
C MET A 28 -0.45 -3.71 3.29
N GLY A 29 0.50 -3.57 2.36
CA GLY A 29 1.53 -2.55 2.35
C GLY A 29 1.15 -1.43 1.38
N THR A 30 1.76 -0.26 1.53
CA THR A 30 1.46 0.92 0.72
C THR A 30 2.70 1.50 0.07
N ILE A 31 2.58 1.86 -1.22
CA ILE A 31 3.55 2.70 -1.92
C ILE A 31 2.79 3.94 -2.38
N GLY A 32 3.13 5.09 -1.81
CA GLY A 32 2.52 6.37 -2.10
C GLY A 32 3.49 7.32 -2.79
N TYR A 33 2.97 8.17 -3.68
CA TYR A 33 3.79 9.16 -4.36
C TYR A 33 3.02 10.48 -4.57
N GLY A 34 3.77 11.57 -4.61
CA GLY A 34 3.25 12.93 -4.75
C GLY A 34 4.07 13.92 -3.92
N GLY A 35 3.69 15.17 -3.88
CA GLY A 35 4.44 16.23 -3.18
C GLY A 35 4.74 15.91 -1.70
N VAL A 36 3.86 15.17 -1.03
CA VAL A 36 4.02 14.72 0.37
C VAL A 36 4.07 13.19 0.50
N GLY A 37 4.46 12.47 -0.57
CA GLY A 37 4.54 11.01 -0.56
C GLY A 37 3.21 10.30 -0.35
N ALA A 38 2.09 10.94 -0.66
CA ALA A 38 0.73 10.46 -0.44
C ALA A 38 0.41 10.11 1.03
N ALA A 39 1.06 10.75 2.00
CA ALA A 39 0.91 10.43 3.42
C ALA A 39 -0.55 10.50 3.90
N ARG A 40 -1.29 11.52 3.47
CA ARG A 40 -2.70 11.69 3.85
C ARG A 40 -3.61 10.65 3.19
N ALA A 41 -3.34 10.29 1.95
CA ALA A 41 -4.06 9.23 1.25
C ALA A 41 -3.79 7.86 1.89
N VAL A 42 -2.57 7.61 2.38
CA VAL A 42 -2.22 6.38 3.12
C VAL A 42 -3.03 6.29 4.41
N GLU A 43 -3.17 7.38 5.17
CA GLU A 43 -4.00 7.37 6.39
C GLU A 43 -5.47 7.07 6.08
N HIS A 44 -6.06 7.66 5.03
CA HIS A 44 -7.41 7.33 4.60
C HIS A 44 -7.52 5.86 4.14
N LEU A 45 -6.54 5.36 3.40
CA LEU A 45 -6.53 3.95 2.97
C LEU A 45 -6.45 2.99 4.16
N ARG A 46 -5.74 3.36 5.22
CA ARG A 46 -5.70 2.57 6.46
C ARG A 46 -7.09 2.40 7.07
N LEU A 47 -7.90 3.46 7.12
CA LEU A 47 -9.29 3.38 7.62
C LEU A 47 -10.16 2.47 6.73
N ILE A 48 -10.04 2.58 5.41
CA ILE A 48 -10.73 1.72 4.46
C ILE A 48 -10.30 0.26 4.63
N GLY A 49 -9.00 0.03 4.82
CA GLY A 49 -8.46 -1.32 5.04
C GLY A 49 -8.97 -1.97 6.33
N ILE A 50 -9.14 -1.20 7.41
CA ILE A 50 -9.75 -1.69 8.65
C ILE A 50 -11.19 -2.14 8.40
N GLU A 51 -11.99 -1.33 7.72
CA GLU A 51 -13.38 -1.69 7.37
C GLU A 51 -13.43 -2.94 6.48
N SER A 52 -12.48 -3.07 5.56
CA SER A 52 -12.35 -4.25 4.69
C SER A 52 -11.72 -5.46 5.39
N GLN A 53 -11.52 -5.40 6.71
CA GLN A 53 -10.93 -6.46 7.54
C GLN A 53 -9.52 -6.89 7.08
N MET A 54 -8.74 -5.95 6.54
CA MET A 54 -7.34 -6.16 6.17
C MET A 54 -6.41 -5.95 7.36
N VAL A 55 -5.22 -6.51 7.28
CA VAL A 55 -4.11 -6.22 8.21
C VAL A 55 -3.15 -5.26 7.54
N LEU A 56 -3.06 -4.05 8.08
CA LEU A 56 -2.22 -2.98 7.54
C LEU A 56 -0.85 -3.03 8.20
N VAL A 57 0.19 -3.24 7.42
CA VAL A 57 1.55 -3.22 7.96
C VAL A 57 1.97 -1.79 8.26
N ARG A 58 2.88 -1.64 9.26
CA ARG A 58 3.41 -0.32 9.61
C ARG A 58 4.28 0.24 8.50
N GLY A 59 5.12 -0.60 7.90
CA GLY A 59 6.02 -0.21 6.83
C GLY A 59 5.28 0.29 5.60
N GLY A 60 5.83 1.30 4.95
CA GLY A 60 5.31 1.85 3.70
C GLY A 60 6.39 2.64 2.96
N VAL A 61 6.23 2.80 1.66
CA VAL A 61 7.13 3.59 0.83
C VAL A 61 6.45 4.90 0.47
N HIS A 62 7.11 6.02 0.76
CA HIS A 62 6.61 7.36 0.47
C HIS A 62 7.58 8.09 -0.45
N ILE A 63 7.22 8.22 -1.73
CA ILE A 63 8.00 8.96 -2.73
C ILE A 63 7.49 10.39 -2.75
N GLY A 64 8.17 11.27 -2.02
CA GLY A 64 7.74 12.65 -1.81
C GLY A 64 8.86 13.66 -2.06
N GLY A 65 8.51 14.94 -1.95
CA GLY A 65 9.47 16.04 -2.01
C GLY A 65 10.37 16.01 -3.24
N SER A 66 11.67 16.17 -3.02
CA SER A 66 12.69 16.18 -4.07
C SER A 66 12.76 14.86 -4.86
N ASP A 67 12.62 13.72 -4.20
CA ASP A 67 12.70 12.42 -4.86
C ASP A 67 11.53 12.21 -5.81
N PHE A 68 10.31 12.58 -5.38
CA PHE A 68 9.17 12.58 -6.29
C PHE A 68 9.40 13.50 -7.49
N PHE A 69 9.90 14.72 -7.25
CA PHE A 69 10.11 15.67 -8.33
C PHE A 69 11.19 15.20 -9.32
N ARG A 70 12.28 14.59 -8.84
CA ARG A 70 13.34 14.04 -9.70
C ARG A 70 12.85 13.08 -10.76
N VAL A 71 11.92 12.19 -10.40
CA VAL A 71 11.41 11.12 -11.29
C VAL A 71 10.03 11.41 -11.86
N SER A 72 9.46 12.55 -11.55
CA SER A 72 8.10 12.92 -11.98
C SER A 72 8.07 13.41 -13.42
N ALA A 73 7.01 13.03 -14.15
CA ALA A 73 6.72 13.57 -15.48
C ALA A 73 6.45 15.11 -15.50
N TYR A 74 6.28 15.73 -14.33
CA TYR A 74 6.18 17.19 -14.22
C TYR A 74 7.54 17.88 -14.27
N ASN A 75 8.64 17.14 -14.14
CA ASN A 75 9.99 17.65 -14.28
C ASN A 75 10.46 17.49 -15.73
N PRO A 76 10.75 18.57 -16.48
CA PRO A 76 11.28 18.49 -17.84
C PRO A 76 12.59 17.69 -17.96
N ASN A 77 13.34 17.62 -16.86
CA ASN A 77 14.59 16.88 -16.73
C ASN A 77 14.42 15.65 -15.83
N SER A 78 13.25 14.98 -15.90
CA SER A 78 13.00 13.82 -15.04
C SER A 78 14.01 12.71 -15.26
N GLU A 79 14.42 12.12 -14.17
CA GLU A 79 15.31 10.96 -14.13
C GLU A 79 14.48 9.67 -14.08
N PRO A 80 15.04 8.52 -14.46
CA PRO A 80 14.38 7.24 -14.31
C PRO A 80 14.23 6.86 -12.83
N MET A 81 13.32 5.94 -12.51
CA MET A 81 13.02 5.51 -11.12
C MET A 81 14.24 4.94 -10.38
N GLU A 82 15.18 4.36 -11.12
CA GLU A 82 16.44 3.83 -10.60
C GLU A 82 17.28 4.89 -9.89
N ALA A 83 17.10 6.16 -10.24
CA ALA A 83 17.80 7.29 -9.61
C ALA A 83 17.46 7.48 -8.13
N ILE A 84 16.34 6.93 -7.65
CA ILE A 84 15.90 7.00 -6.26
C ILE A 84 15.80 5.61 -5.60
N GLU A 85 16.22 4.54 -6.28
CA GLU A 85 16.08 3.17 -5.78
C GLU A 85 16.79 2.98 -4.44
N GLU A 86 18.01 3.46 -4.29
CA GLU A 86 18.80 3.33 -3.07
C GLU A 86 18.11 4.00 -1.86
N VAL A 87 17.47 5.15 -2.09
CA VAL A 87 16.71 5.87 -1.04
C VAL A 87 15.49 5.06 -0.59
N LEU A 88 14.85 4.33 -1.49
CA LEU A 88 13.64 3.57 -1.22
C LEU A 88 13.90 2.16 -0.69
N ALA A 89 15.09 1.59 -0.94
CA ALA A 89 15.39 0.18 -0.70
C ALA A 89 15.10 -0.26 0.74
N GLY A 90 15.47 0.55 1.73
CA GLY A 90 15.25 0.24 3.15
C GLY A 90 13.78 0.15 3.52
N SER A 91 13.00 1.16 3.17
CA SER A 91 11.56 1.21 3.45
C SER A 91 10.77 0.15 2.67
N LEU A 92 11.16 -0.10 1.43
CA LEU A 92 10.58 -1.16 0.60
C LEU A 92 10.82 -2.54 1.22
N LYS A 93 12.08 -2.81 1.62
CA LYS A 93 12.42 -4.08 2.28
C LYS A 93 11.62 -4.28 3.56
N GLU A 94 11.57 -3.28 4.45
CA GLU A 94 10.82 -3.35 5.71
C GLU A 94 9.34 -3.66 5.44
N MET A 95 8.72 -2.96 4.50
CA MET A 95 7.33 -3.18 4.13
C MET A 95 7.09 -4.60 3.59
N LEU A 96 7.94 -5.06 2.68
CA LEU A 96 7.79 -6.39 2.08
C LEU A 96 8.01 -7.52 3.09
N ASP A 97 8.96 -7.37 4.02
CA ASP A 97 9.16 -8.33 5.10
C ASP A 97 7.92 -8.45 5.98
N GLN A 98 7.32 -7.33 6.38
CA GLN A 98 6.08 -7.31 7.16
C GLN A 98 4.91 -7.92 6.40
N VAL A 99 4.69 -7.52 5.13
CA VAL A 99 3.63 -8.10 4.29
C VAL A 99 3.80 -9.60 4.13
N SER A 100 5.01 -10.06 3.87
CA SER A 100 5.31 -11.48 3.68
C SER A 100 5.05 -12.30 4.94
N TRP A 101 5.42 -11.76 6.11
CA TRP A 101 5.17 -12.41 7.39
C TRP A 101 3.66 -12.55 7.66
N TYR A 102 2.91 -11.46 7.56
CA TYR A 102 1.46 -11.49 7.74
C TYR A 102 0.76 -12.35 6.68
N ALA A 103 1.25 -12.36 5.44
CA ALA A 103 0.66 -13.16 4.37
C ALA A 103 0.68 -14.67 4.70
N ARG A 104 1.79 -15.15 5.25
CA ARG A 104 1.90 -16.55 5.69
C ARG A 104 0.93 -16.85 6.82
N VAL A 105 0.98 -16.08 7.90
CA VAL A 105 0.14 -16.29 9.09
C VAL A 105 -1.34 -16.22 8.76
N LEU A 106 -1.75 -15.21 8.01
CA LEU A 106 -3.17 -15.04 7.65
C LEU A 106 -3.66 -16.07 6.62
N LYS A 107 -2.77 -16.59 5.79
CA LYS A 107 -3.12 -17.70 4.88
C LYS A 107 -3.46 -18.95 5.69
N GLU A 108 -2.60 -19.36 6.60
CA GLU A 108 -2.81 -20.52 7.48
C GLU A 108 -4.10 -20.37 8.29
N ALA A 109 -4.36 -19.18 8.84
CA ALA A 109 -5.57 -18.92 9.60
C ALA A 109 -6.85 -19.02 8.74
N ARG A 110 -6.82 -18.54 7.49
CA ARG A 110 -7.96 -18.67 6.57
C ARG A 110 -8.22 -20.13 6.17
N GLU A 111 -7.17 -20.89 5.90
CA GLU A 111 -7.25 -22.30 5.55
C GLU A 111 -7.86 -23.12 6.71
N ALA A 112 -7.39 -22.93 7.92
CA ALA A 112 -7.93 -23.56 9.11
C ALA A 112 -9.40 -23.16 9.40
N GLU A 113 -9.83 -21.95 9.04
CA GLU A 113 -11.23 -21.54 9.16
C GLU A 113 -12.13 -22.26 8.16
N VAL A 114 -11.69 -22.43 6.93
CA VAL A 114 -12.43 -23.17 5.90
C VAL A 114 -12.61 -24.64 6.32
N GLU A 115 -11.56 -25.28 6.82
CA GLU A 115 -11.62 -26.66 7.31
C GLU A 115 -12.62 -26.82 8.47
N ARG A 116 -12.63 -25.89 9.42
CA ARG A 116 -13.60 -25.90 10.53
C ARG A 116 -15.05 -25.74 10.09
N GLN A 117 -15.29 -24.99 9.03
CA GLN A 117 -16.64 -24.78 8.50
C GLN A 117 -17.13 -25.96 7.66
N ALA A 118 -16.22 -26.81 7.18
CA ALA A 118 -16.53 -28.01 6.39
C ALA A 118 -16.74 -29.27 7.25
N ALA A 119 -16.38 -29.22 8.53
CA ALA A 119 -16.49 -30.33 9.48
C ALA A 119 -17.83 -30.29 10.25
#